data_9fd9746904cdcfb00ead37f9577987f4
#
_entry.id   9fd9746904cdcfb00ead37f9577987f4
#
_cell.length_a   1.000
_cell.length_b   1.000
_cell.length_c   1.000
_cell.angle_alpha   90.00
_cell.angle_beta   90.00
_cell.angle_gamma   90.00
#
_symmetry.space_group_name_H-M   'P 1'
#
loop_
_entity.id
_entity.type
_entity.pdbx_description
1 polymer ?
#
loop_
_entity_poly.entity_id
_entity_poly.type
_entity_poly.pdbx_seq_one_letter_code
_entity_poly.pdbx_strand_id
1 'polypeptide(L)'
;MSQSLPVLRGAALGQCCHSMVIIDDVMGRLSLLQDYFPLLGNVSPATPAGGAARILSGAWSDLRDARNLLSGLAGQGEAGHA
;
A
#
# COMPACT_ATOMS: atom_id res chain seq x y z
N MET A 1 0.40 -15.25 27.34
CA MET A 1 0.25 -16.07 26.14
C MET A 1 0.65 -15.25 24.93
N SER A 2 1.67 -15.68 24.23
CA SER A 2 2.09 -14.93 23.05
C SER A 2 1.10 -15.17 21.92
N GLN A 3 0.62 -14.10 21.35
CA GLN A 3 -0.21 -14.20 20.15
C GLN A 3 0.69 -14.09 18.95
N SER A 4 0.95 -15.20 18.31
CA SER A 4 1.62 -15.17 17.02
C SER A 4 0.62 -14.80 15.94
N LEU A 5 1.11 -14.11 14.92
CA LEU A 5 0.30 -13.81 13.75
C LEU A 5 -0.11 -15.14 13.09
N PRO A 6 -1.34 -15.23 12.57
CA PRO A 6 -1.75 -16.45 11.89
C PRO A 6 -0.89 -16.70 10.65
N VAL A 7 -0.55 -17.96 10.43
CA VAL A 7 0.17 -18.35 9.24
C VAL A 7 -0.84 -18.53 8.10
N LEU A 8 -0.64 -17.78 7.02
CA LEU A 8 -1.53 -17.85 5.86
C LEU A 8 -1.18 -19.06 5.01
N ARG A 9 -2.18 -19.83 4.62
CA ARG A 9 -2.03 -21.03 3.80
C ARG A 9 -3.17 -21.12 2.78
N GLY A 10 -2.90 -21.78 1.67
CA GLY A 10 -3.89 -22.08 0.66
C GLY A 10 -4.59 -20.84 0.13
N ALA A 11 -5.91 -20.81 0.16
CA ALA A 11 -6.70 -19.72 -0.37
C ALA A 11 -6.41 -18.40 0.32
N ALA A 12 -6.19 -18.41 1.64
CA ALA A 12 -5.88 -17.18 2.39
C ALA A 12 -4.56 -16.57 1.93
N LEU A 13 -3.54 -17.40 1.70
CA LEU A 13 -2.27 -16.92 1.18
C LEU A 13 -2.43 -16.34 -0.23
N GLY A 14 -3.18 -17.04 -1.08
CA GLY A 14 -3.46 -16.56 -2.43
C GLY A 14 -4.20 -15.23 -2.43
N GLN A 15 -5.19 -15.06 -1.56
CA GLN A 15 -5.92 -13.80 -1.42
C GLN A 15 -5.01 -12.67 -0.91
N CYS A 16 -4.12 -12.98 0.02
CA CYS A 16 -3.15 -12.00 0.52
C CYS A 16 -2.24 -11.52 -0.61
N CYS A 17 -1.70 -12.43 -1.40
CA CYS A 17 -0.84 -12.08 -2.53
C CYS A 17 -1.61 -11.29 -3.59
N HIS A 18 -2.86 -11.66 -3.87
CA HIS A 18 -3.71 -10.92 -4.80
C HIS A 18 -3.98 -9.51 -4.30
N SER A 19 -4.24 -9.36 -3.01
CA SER A 19 -4.44 -8.04 -2.40
C SER A 19 -3.21 -7.17 -2.53
N MET A 20 -2.01 -7.74 -2.36
CA MET A 20 -0.77 -6.99 -2.55
C MET A 20 -0.61 -6.49 -3.99
N VAL A 21 -1.01 -7.28 -4.98
CA VAL A 21 -0.98 -6.86 -6.38
C VAL A 21 -1.92 -5.67 -6.60
N ILE A 22 -3.12 -5.74 -6.04
CA ILE A 22 -4.08 -4.63 -6.14
C ILE A 22 -3.53 -3.37 -5.48
N ILE A 23 -2.94 -3.49 -4.29
CA ILE A 23 -2.36 -2.37 -3.57
C ILE A 23 -1.21 -1.75 -4.38
N ASP A 24 -0.33 -2.57 -4.94
CA ASP A 24 0.76 -2.08 -5.77
C ASP A 24 0.26 -1.33 -7.00
N ASP A 25 -0.82 -1.82 -7.62
CA ASP A 25 -1.44 -1.14 -8.76
C ASP A 25 -1.99 0.24 -8.35
N VAL A 26 -2.71 0.30 -7.23
CA VAL A 26 -3.24 1.57 -6.72
C VAL A 26 -2.11 2.52 -6.35
N MET A 27 -1.05 2.03 -5.70
CA MET A 27 0.11 2.84 -5.35
C MET A 27 0.78 3.43 -6.59
N GLY A 28 0.87 2.64 -7.66
CA GLY A 28 1.42 3.13 -8.93
C GLY A 28 0.58 4.26 -9.51
N ARG A 29 -0.74 4.14 -9.46
CA ARG A 29 -1.65 5.21 -9.92
C ARG A 29 -1.51 6.46 -9.07
N LEU A 30 -1.41 6.30 -7.74
CA LEU A 30 -1.23 7.44 -6.84
C LEU A 30 0.10 8.14 -7.10
N SER A 31 1.16 7.38 -7.37
CA SER A 31 2.47 7.96 -7.70
C SER A 31 2.40 8.80 -8.98
N LEU A 32 1.69 8.32 -10.00
CA LEU A 32 1.48 9.09 -11.23
C LEU A 32 0.75 10.40 -10.96
N LEU A 33 -0.28 10.35 -10.11
CA LEU A 33 -1.01 11.57 -9.75
C LEU A 33 -0.13 12.55 -8.97
N GLN A 34 0.70 12.05 -8.05
CA GLN A 34 1.63 12.89 -7.31
C GLN A 34 2.63 13.58 -8.24
N ASP A 35 3.09 12.88 -9.27
CA ASP A 35 3.99 13.45 -10.26
C ASP A 35 3.28 14.47 -11.15
N TYR A 36 1.98 14.27 -11.36
CA TYR A 36 1.17 15.13 -12.22
C TYR A 36 0.85 16.47 -11.57
N PHE A 37 0.57 16.49 -10.27
CA PHE A 37 0.13 17.71 -9.58
C PHE A 37 1.11 18.89 -9.71
N PRO A 38 2.43 18.70 -9.57
CA PRO A 38 3.37 19.81 -9.76
C PRO A 38 3.29 20.44 -11.16
N LEU A 39 2.85 19.67 -12.16
CA LEU A 39 2.73 20.17 -13.52
C LEU A 39 1.52 21.09 -13.70
N LEU A 40 0.58 21.08 -12.75
CA LEU A 40 -0.61 21.93 -12.79
C LEU A 40 -0.33 23.36 -12.32
N GLY A 41 0.91 23.65 -11.88
CA GLY A 41 1.30 24.97 -11.43
C GLY A 41 1.59 25.00 -9.94
N ASN A 42 1.13 26.07 -9.27
CA ASN A 42 1.43 26.28 -7.86
C ASN A 42 0.71 25.26 -6.98
N VAL A 43 1.48 24.38 -6.33
CA VAL A 43 0.95 23.34 -5.44
C VAL A 43 1.29 23.69 -3.99
N SER A 44 0.85 24.86 -3.54
CA SER A 44 1.03 25.22 -2.14
C SER A 44 -0.01 24.53 -1.26
N PRO A 45 0.28 24.30 0.04
CA PRO A 45 -0.69 23.65 0.93
C PRO A 45 -2.02 24.41 1.05
N ALA A 46 -2.01 25.71 0.73
CA ALA A 46 -3.21 26.53 0.81
C ALA A 46 -4.13 26.37 -0.41
N THR A 47 -3.68 25.73 -1.48
CA THR A 47 -4.47 25.53 -2.69
C THR A 47 -5.19 24.17 -2.65
N PRO A 48 -6.31 24.02 -3.39
CA PRO A 48 -6.95 22.70 -3.49
C PRO A 48 -6.03 21.63 -4.04
N ALA A 49 -5.17 21.97 -5.01
CA ALA A 49 -4.21 21.02 -5.55
C ALA A 49 -3.19 20.59 -4.50
N GLY A 50 -2.71 21.52 -3.68
CA GLY A 50 -1.80 21.22 -2.58
C GLY A 50 -2.44 20.34 -1.52
N GLY A 51 -3.71 20.60 -1.18
CA GLY A 51 -4.46 19.76 -0.27
C GLY A 51 -4.64 18.33 -0.81
N ALA A 52 -4.98 18.22 -2.09
CA ALA A 52 -5.12 16.93 -2.75
C ALA A 52 -3.80 16.17 -2.77
N ALA A 53 -2.69 16.85 -3.04
CA ALA A 53 -1.37 16.24 -3.03
C ALA A 53 -1.01 15.66 -1.65
N ARG A 54 -1.36 16.36 -0.58
CA ARG A 54 -1.13 15.89 0.78
C ARG A 54 -1.96 14.64 1.08
N ILE A 55 -3.23 14.65 0.66
CA ILE A 55 -4.13 13.50 0.85
C ILE A 55 -3.57 12.29 0.10
N LEU A 56 -3.13 12.47 -1.14
CA LEU A 56 -2.55 11.39 -1.94
C LEU A 56 -1.27 10.84 -1.31
N SER A 57 -0.42 11.72 -0.79
CA SER A 57 0.80 11.29 -0.13
C SER A 57 0.50 10.46 1.12
N GLY A 58 -0.48 10.88 1.92
CA GLY A 58 -0.93 10.12 3.09
C GLY A 58 -1.53 8.78 2.70
N ALA A 59 -2.37 8.76 1.68
CA ALA A 59 -2.97 7.52 1.18
C ALA A 59 -1.91 6.55 0.67
N TRP A 60 -0.94 7.02 -0.07
CA TRP A 60 0.16 6.21 -0.57
C TRP A 60 0.95 5.59 0.58
N SER A 61 1.25 6.40 1.60
CA SER A 61 1.98 5.93 2.78
C SER A 61 1.21 4.86 3.54
N ASP A 62 -0.10 5.05 3.71
CA ASP A 62 -0.96 4.07 4.38
C ASP A 62 -1.03 2.76 3.59
N LEU A 63 -1.13 2.84 2.28
CA LEU A 63 -1.13 1.65 1.42
C LEU A 63 0.20 0.92 1.48
N ARG A 64 1.31 1.65 1.51
CA ARG A 64 2.63 1.06 1.66
C ARG A 64 2.73 0.28 2.97
N ASP A 65 2.25 0.87 4.05
CA ASP A 65 2.29 0.22 5.36
C ASP A 65 1.41 -1.04 5.37
N ALA A 66 0.21 -0.97 4.78
CA ALA A 66 -0.67 -2.12 4.66
C ALA A 66 -0.03 -3.23 3.81
N ARG A 67 0.60 -2.85 2.71
CA ARG A 67 1.31 -3.81 1.86
C ARG A 67 2.44 -4.50 2.60
N ASN A 68 3.18 -3.75 3.40
CA ASN A 68 4.28 -4.31 4.18
C ASN A 68 3.78 -5.32 5.21
N LEU A 69 2.63 -5.04 5.84
CA LEU A 69 2.00 -6.00 6.76
C LEU A 69 1.59 -7.27 6.02
N LEU A 70 0.95 -7.15 4.86
CA LEU A 70 0.55 -8.30 4.05
C LEU A 70 1.76 -9.10 3.58
N SER A 71 2.82 -8.41 3.18
CA SER A 71 4.07 -9.06 2.76
C SER A 71 4.68 -9.87 3.90
N GLY A 72 4.64 -9.35 5.12
CA GLY A 72 5.10 -10.09 6.30
C GLY A 72 4.28 -11.34 6.55
N LEU A 73 2.95 -11.25 6.42
CA LEU A 73 2.07 -12.41 6.60
C LEU A 73 2.30 -13.45 5.50
N ALA A 74 2.45 -13.02 4.25
CA ALA A 74 2.71 -13.93 3.14
C ALA A 74 4.07 -14.62 3.30
N GLY A 75 5.09 -13.88 3.74
CA GLY A 75 6.41 -14.44 4.00
C GLY A 75 6.39 -15.50 5.09
N GLN A 76 5.59 -15.29 6.14
CA GLN A 76 5.42 -16.30 7.19
C GLN A 76 4.75 -17.56 6.64
N GLY A 77 3.76 -17.39 5.76
CA GLY A 77 3.10 -18.52 5.12
C GLY A 77 4.05 -19.33 4.26
N GLU A 78 4.90 -18.67 3.48
CA GLU A 78 5.90 -19.32 2.65
C GLU A 78 6.95 -20.02 3.51
N ALA A 79 7.41 -19.38 4.58
CA ALA A 79 8.38 -19.98 5.48
C ALA A 79 7.82 -21.25 6.15
N GLY A 80 6.50 -21.30 6.35
CA GLY A 80 5.85 -22.48 6.93
C GLY A 80 5.87 -23.70 6.04
N HIS A 81 6.26 -23.56 4.78
CA HIS A 81 6.40 -24.68 3.83
C HIS A 81 7.79 -25.30 3.83
N ALA A 82 8.71 -24.67 4.49
CA ALA A 82 10.10 -25.15 4.53
C ALA A 82 10.27 -26.42 5.36
#